data_88761248a1a0e601084bd5a85684066c
#
_entry.id   88761248a1a0e601084bd5a85684066c
#
_cell.length_a   1.000
_cell.length_b   1.000
_cell.length_c   1.000
_cell.angle_alpha   90.00
_cell.angle_beta   90.00
_cell.angle_gamma   90.00
#
_symmetry.space_group_name_H-M   'P 1'
#
loop_
_entity.id
_entity.type
_entity.pdbx_description
1 polymer ?
#
loop_
_entity_poly.entity_id
_entity_poly.type
_entity_poly.pdbx_seq_one_letter_code
_entity_poly.pdbx_strand_id
1 'polypeptide(L)'
;MSKSAGFRGKITRGQIPALCGSCHADAAFMRKYNPSLRTDQLSQYVTSVHGKLLAKGDSRVAVCIDCHGVHDLRAVSDVQSSVYPLNVARTCSRCHANADYMKPYGIPTDQFAKYETSVHHEALAVGGDLSAPTCTTCHGNHGASPPGVDTVQNVCSNCHVFQAQLYEKSPHKEAFHSAGLPGCVTCHSNHAVVHPTDENVGTGPNAFCTQCHAAGDSGSTTAENMHNALEQLRAGIDSSDRLLQEAESSGMEVSEARLQQDQARDALTKARVSVHSFATGPVEQDVQTGLKITTQTTQAGKNALAERQFRRKGLALSLIFILAAVLGLYLTIRRLERASG
;
A
#
# COMPACT_ATOMS: atom_id res chain seq x y z
N MET A 1 -1.07 49.31 22.54
CA MET A 1 -0.87 49.32 21.07
C MET A 1 -1.90 50.30 20.49
N SER A 2 -1.49 51.22 19.64
CA SER A 2 -2.37 52.21 19.05
C SER A 2 -2.84 51.82 17.67
N LYS A 3 -4.03 52.27 17.26
CA LYS A 3 -4.53 52.08 15.88
C LYS A 3 -3.62 52.70 14.84
N SER A 4 -2.94 53.81 15.18
CA SER A 4 -1.95 54.48 14.35
C SER A 4 -0.68 53.66 14.05
N ALA A 5 -0.37 52.66 14.91
CA ALA A 5 0.70 51.73 14.73
C ALA A 5 0.26 50.43 14.02
N GLY A 6 -0.91 50.43 13.36
CA GLY A 6 -1.42 49.26 12.62
C GLY A 6 -2.18 48.23 13.47
N PHE A 7 -2.41 48.48 14.75
CA PHE A 7 -3.16 47.55 15.59
C PHE A 7 -4.62 47.50 15.19
N ARG A 8 -5.10 46.37 14.68
CA ARG A 8 -6.45 46.14 14.18
C ARG A 8 -7.48 45.72 15.23
N GLY A 9 -7.08 45.62 16.51
CA GLY A 9 -7.91 45.10 17.58
C GLY A 9 -7.98 43.58 17.61
N LYS A 10 -8.95 43.03 18.33
CA LYS A 10 -9.16 41.57 18.40
C LYS A 10 -9.74 41.07 17.07
N ILE A 11 -9.01 40.22 16.39
CA ILE A 11 -9.45 39.58 15.14
C ILE A 11 -10.47 38.48 15.47
N THR A 12 -11.62 38.53 14.82
CA THR A 12 -12.65 37.48 14.93
C THR A 12 -12.29 36.26 14.07
N ARG A 13 -12.84 35.10 14.39
CA ARG A 13 -12.57 33.87 13.59
C ARG A 13 -12.90 34.06 12.12
N GLY A 14 -14.02 34.71 11.79
CA GLY A 14 -14.41 34.99 10.41
C GLY A 14 -13.44 35.87 9.62
N GLN A 15 -12.59 36.64 10.30
CA GLN A 15 -11.60 37.53 9.67
C GLN A 15 -10.23 36.82 9.45
N ILE A 16 -9.99 35.67 10.09
CA ILE A 16 -8.70 34.97 10.02
C ILE A 16 -8.33 34.58 8.59
N PRO A 17 -9.22 33.98 7.77
CA PRO A 17 -8.84 33.59 6.40
C PRO A 17 -8.42 34.79 5.55
N ALA A 18 -9.14 35.91 5.66
CA ALA A 18 -8.78 37.16 4.94
C ALA A 18 -7.46 37.77 5.43
N LEU A 19 -7.19 37.70 6.75
CA LEU A 19 -5.93 38.14 7.33
C LEU A 19 -4.75 37.34 6.79
N CYS A 20 -4.79 36.01 6.85
CA CYS A 20 -3.73 35.14 6.34
C CYS A 20 -3.59 35.27 4.81
N GLY A 21 -4.73 35.31 4.12
CA GLY A 21 -4.79 35.43 2.67
C GLY A 21 -4.26 36.78 2.14
N SER A 22 -4.25 37.84 2.94
CA SER A 22 -3.69 39.14 2.52
C SER A 22 -2.21 39.05 2.10
N CYS A 23 -1.48 38.06 2.60
CA CYS A 23 -0.11 37.75 2.19
C CYS A 23 -0.05 36.44 1.40
N HIS A 24 -0.65 35.34 1.93
CA HIS A 24 -0.53 34.03 1.33
C HIS A 24 -1.26 33.84 0.00
N ALA A 25 -2.22 34.70 -0.34
CA ALA A 25 -2.87 34.73 -1.65
C ALA A 25 -2.23 35.76 -2.62
N ASP A 26 -1.27 36.56 -2.17
CA ASP A 26 -0.54 37.51 -3.02
C ASP A 26 0.70 36.83 -3.62
N ALA A 27 0.60 36.45 -4.90
CA ALA A 27 1.69 35.80 -5.60
C ALA A 27 2.95 36.67 -5.74
N ALA A 28 2.78 37.99 -5.91
CA ALA A 28 3.91 38.92 -6.05
C ALA A 28 4.65 39.07 -4.72
N PHE A 29 3.93 39.05 -3.61
CA PHE A 29 4.51 39.08 -2.26
C PHE A 29 5.20 37.76 -1.94
N MET A 30 4.51 36.61 -2.10
CA MET A 30 5.01 35.31 -1.70
C MET A 30 6.23 34.84 -2.50
N ARG A 31 6.32 35.17 -3.79
CA ARG A 31 7.48 34.82 -4.64
C ARG A 31 8.81 35.41 -4.15
N LYS A 32 8.77 36.47 -3.36
CA LYS A 32 9.97 37.06 -2.74
C LYS A 32 10.60 36.13 -1.70
N TYR A 33 9.79 35.27 -1.07
CA TYR A 33 10.20 34.34 0.00
C TYR A 33 10.32 32.91 -0.48
N ASN A 34 9.37 32.45 -1.26
CA ASN A 34 9.37 31.11 -1.84
C ASN A 34 8.66 31.10 -3.19
N PRO A 35 9.40 31.10 -4.33
CA PRO A 35 8.83 31.12 -5.67
C PRO A 35 7.95 29.92 -6.02
N SER A 36 8.16 28.77 -5.37
CA SER A 36 7.43 27.53 -5.62
C SER A 36 6.17 27.37 -4.75
N LEU A 37 5.95 28.30 -3.79
CA LEU A 37 4.78 28.21 -2.92
C LEU A 37 3.51 28.54 -3.72
N ARG A 38 2.52 27.67 -3.64
CA ARG A 38 1.19 27.93 -4.17
C ARG A 38 0.56 29.11 -3.41
N THR A 39 -0.28 29.87 -4.08
CA THR A 39 -0.98 31.06 -3.51
C THR A 39 -2.48 30.95 -3.63
N ASP A 40 -3.00 29.74 -3.84
CA ASP A 40 -4.42 29.44 -4.02
C ASP A 40 -5.10 28.92 -2.73
N GLN A 41 -4.39 28.91 -1.59
CA GLN A 41 -4.93 28.37 -0.32
C GLN A 41 -6.22 29.03 0.11
N LEU A 42 -6.29 30.37 0.01
CA LEU A 42 -7.50 31.10 0.39
C LEU A 42 -8.67 30.76 -0.55
N SER A 43 -8.45 30.74 -1.86
CA SER A 43 -9.49 30.40 -2.83
C SER A 43 -10.00 28.97 -2.66
N GLN A 44 -9.10 28.01 -2.39
CA GLN A 44 -9.49 26.65 -2.04
C GLN A 44 -10.27 26.59 -0.73
N TYR A 45 -9.81 27.30 0.33
CA TYR A 45 -10.51 27.32 1.60
C TYR A 45 -11.95 27.82 1.46
N VAL A 46 -12.18 28.88 0.71
CA VAL A 46 -13.53 29.43 0.47
C VAL A 46 -14.47 28.40 -0.17
N THR A 47 -13.96 27.50 -1.01
CA THR A 47 -14.75 26.44 -1.65
C THR A 47 -14.90 25.19 -0.76
N SER A 48 -14.13 25.07 0.32
CA SER A 48 -14.21 23.96 1.27
C SER A 48 -15.52 23.94 2.06
N VAL A 49 -15.82 22.80 2.69
CA VAL A 49 -16.96 22.71 3.64
C VAL A 49 -16.77 23.70 4.80
N HIS A 50 -15.53 23.79 5.35
CA HIS A 50 -15.22 24.71 6.43
C HIS A 50 -15.44 26.16 6.03
N GLY A 51 -14.93 26.58 4.86
CA GLY A 51 -15.10 27.95 4.36
C GLY A 51 -16.55 28.32 4.07
N LYS A 52 -17.31 27.37 3.47
CA LYS A 52 -18.75 27.57 3.20
C LYS A 52 -19.58 27.75 4.47
N LEU A 53 -19.29 26.94 5.50
CA LEU A 53 -19.98 27.07 6.78
C LEU A 53 -19.58 28.34 7.53
N LEU A 54 -18.28 28.72 7.48
CA LEU A 54 -17.81 29.98 8.04
C LEU A 54 -18.53 31.19 7.41
N ALA A 55 -18.69 31.16 6.08
CA ALA A 55 -19.42 32.21 5.35
C ALA A 55 -20.91 32.29 5.73
N LYS A 56 -21.50 31.21 6.22
CA LYS A 56 -22.85 31.16 6.79
C LYS A 56 -22.90 31.59 8.25
N GLY A 57 -21.78 32.01 8.85
CA GLY A 57 -21.71 32.50 10.23
C GLY A 57 -21.35 31.44 11.27
N ASP A 58 -21.06 30.22 10.87
CA ASP A 58 -20.62 29.17 11.82
C ASP A 58 -19.16 29.40 12.25
N SER A 59 -18.98 29.99 13.43
CA SER A 59 -17.65 30.24 14.00
C SER A 59 -16.97 29.04 14.63
N ARG A 60 -17.59 27.86 14.65
CA ARG A 60 -17.03 26.63 15.20
C ARG A 60 -16.15 25.91 14.18
N VAL A 61 -16.37 26.12 12.89
CA VAL A 61 -15.62 25.44 11.84
C VAL A 61 -14.14 25.82 11.83
N ALA A 62 -13.30 24.94 11.32
CA ALA A 62 -11.87 25.17 11.26
C ALA A 62 -11.52 26.36 10.35
N VAL A 63 -10.59 27.18 10.81
CA VAL A 63 -9.94 28.25 10.05
C VAL A 63 -8.42 28.01 10.03
N CYS A 64 -7.65 28.85 9.34
CA CYS A 64 -6.22 28.63 9.11
C CYS A 64 -5.44 28.22 10.38
N ILE A 65 -5.69 28.88 11.49
CA ILE A 65 -4.96 28.66 12.76
C ILE A 65 -5.27 27.34 13.47
N ASP A 66 -6.40 26.71 13.17
CA ASP A 66 -6.77 25.43 13.80
C ASP A 66 -5.91 24.28 13.26
N CYS A 67 -5.43 24.44 12.03
CA CYS A 67 -4.52 23.49 11.41
C CYS A 67 -3.05 23.90 11.58
N HIS A 68 -2.72 25.17 11.40
CA HIS A 68 -1.34 25.67 11.34
C HIS A 68 -0.79 26.24 12.64
N GLY A 69 -1.64 26.45 13.66
CA GLY A 69 -1.23 27.17 14.89
C GLY A 69 -1.28 28.68 14.72
N VAL A 70 -0.80 29.41 15.73
CA VAL A 70 -0.82 30.89 15.78
C VAL A 70 0.58 31.48 15.97
N HIS A 71 1.27 31.11 17.04
CA HIS A 71 2.57 31.66 17.39
C HIS A 71 3.73 30.71 17.04
N ASP A 72 3.43 29.46 16.81
CA ASP A 72 4.35 28.36 16.50
C ASP A 72 4.15 27.84 15.07
N LEU A 73 3.86 28.73 14.14
CA LEU A 73 3.73 28.41 12.71
C LEU A 73 5.01 27.78 12.19
N ARG A 74 4.91 26.57 11.64
CA ARG A 74 6.00 25.78 11.11
C ARG A 74 5.80 25.45 9.65
N ALA A 75 6.91 25.30 8.92
CA ALA A 75 6.87 24.77 7.56
C ALA A 75 6.26 23.37 7.55
N VAL A 76 5.56 23.01 6.46
CA VAL A 76 4.96 21.66 6.30
C VAL A 76 6.00 20.53 6.30
N SER A 77 7.25 20.83 6.00
CA SER A 77 8.40 19.90 6.05
C SER A 77 9.00 19.74 7.45
N ASP A 78 8.61 20.56 8.42
CA ASP A 78 9.07 20.42 9.81
C ASP A 78 8.26 19.29 10.48
N VAL A 79 8.98 18.30 11.01
CA VAL A 79 8.35 17.14 11.70
C VAL A 79 7.47 17.52 12.91
N GLN A 80 7.69 18.70 13.48
CA GLN A 80 6.90 19.24 14.58
C GLN A 80 5.69 20.07 14.09
N SER A 81 5.56 20.30 12.78
CA SER A 81 4.39 20.97 12.22
C SER A 81 3.14 20.13 12.43
N SER A 82 2.04 20.76 12.86
CA SER A 82 0.73 20.09 12.98
C SER A 82 0.18 19.59 11.64
N VAL A 83 0.71 20.09 10.53
CA VAL A 83 0.35 19.68 9.15
C VAL A 83 1.44 18.86 8.46
N TYR A 84 2.47 18.41 9.20
CA TYR A 84 3.40 17.40 8.71
C TYR A 84 2.66 16.07 8.48
N PRO A 85 2.97 15.26 7.46
CA PRO A 85 2.21 14.06 7.10
C PRO A 85 1.84 13.15 8.28
N LEU A 86 2.78 12.85 9.18
CA LEU A 86 2.53 12.04 10.38
C LEU A 86 1.57 12.69 11.39
N ASN A 87 1.39 14.01 11.35
CA ASN A 87 0.58 14.76 12.32
C ASN A 87 -0.81 15.14 11.78
N VAL A 88 -1.02 15.08 10.45
CA VAL A 88 -2.29 15.51 9.81
C VAL A 88 -3.50 14.80 10.40
N ALA A 89 -3.47 13.48 10.51
CA ALA A 89 -4.61 12.72 11.00
C ALA A 89 -4.99 13.13 12.44
N ARG A 90 -3.99 13.32 13.31
CA ARG A 90 -4.20 13.81 14.67
C ARG A 90 -4.73 15.24 14.70
N THR A 91 -4.30 16.10 13.78
CA THR A 91 -4.80 17.48 13.67
C THR A 91 -6.27 17.52 13.30
N CYS A 92 -6.71 16.68 12.36
CA CYS A 92 -8.12 16.56 11.99
C CYS A 92 -8.96 15.94 13.12
N SER A 93 -8.43 14.92 13.79
CA SER A 93 -9.15 14.18 14.86
C SER A 93 -9.50 15.03 16.07
N ARG A 94 -8.78 16.13 16.33
CA ARG A 94 -9.12 17.07 17.41
C ARG A 94 -10.59 17.50 17.42
N CYS A 95 -11.17 17.63 16.23
CA CYS A 95 -12.60 17.93 16.05
C CYS A 95 -13.35 16.69 15.55
N HIS A 96 -12.86 16.04 14.48
CA HIS A 96 -13.58 14.96 13.79
C HIS A 96 -13.71 13.66 14.59
N ALA A 97 -12.92 13.46 15.65
CA ALA A 97 -13.10 12.34 16.59
C ALA A 97 -13.88 12.73 17.85
N ASN A 98 -14.36 13.97 17.94
CA ASN A 98 -15.11 14.46 19.11
C ASN A 98 -16.62 14.43 18.82
N ALA A 99 -17.34 13.49 19.44
CA ALA A 99 -18.76 13.26 19.21
C ALA A 99 -19.63 14.48 19.55
N ASP A 100 -19.36 15.14 20.69
CA ASP A 100 -20.13 16.32 21.07
C ASP A 100 -19.89 17.51 20.15
N TYR A 101 -18.66 17.64 19.66
CA TYR A 101 -18.31 18.69 18.71
C TYR A 101 -18.94 18.46 17.34
N MET A 102 -18.97 17.20 16.85
CA MET A 102 -19.50 16.83 15.52
C MET A 102 -21.02 16.63 15.51
N LYS A 103 -21.68 16.47 16.65
CA LYS A 103 -23.11 16.23 16.74
C LYS A 103 -23.99 17.17 15.90
N PRO A 104 -23.77 18.51 15.90
CA PRO A 104 -24.57 19.44 15.11
C PRO A 104 -24.40 19.26 13.59
N TYR A 105 -23.32 18.61 13.15
CA TYR A 105 -23.00 18.39 11.73
C TYR A 105 -23.44 17.02 11.22
N GLY A 106 -23.89 16.13 12.10
CA GLY A 106 -24.29 14.77 11.73
C GLY A 106 -23.17 13.91 11.16
N ILE A 107 -21.90 14.23 11.47
CA ILE A 107 -20.72 13.53 10.96
C ILE A 107 -20.35 12.42 11.95
N PRO A 108 -20.16 11.15 11.50
CA PRO A 108 -19.58 10.08 12.32
C PRO A 108 -18.21 10.49 12.86
N THR A 109 -17.80 9.94 14.00
CA THR A 109 -16.54 10.33 14.68
C THR A 109 -15.54 9.18 14.82
N ASP A 110 -15.75 8.12 14.07
CA ASP A 110 -14.91 6.92 14.07
C ASP A 110 -13.88 6.87 12.94
N GLN A 111 -13.87 7.90 12.04
CA GLN A 111 -12.99 7.93 10.88
C GLN A 111 -11.50 7.86 11.25
N PHE A 112 -11.12 8.57 12.31
CA PHE A 112 -9.72 8.55 12.77
C PHE A 112 -9.32 7.16 13.27
N ALA A 113 -10.13 6.54 14.12
CA ALA A 113 -9.88 5.19 14.62
C ALA A 113 -9.85 4.16 13.47
N LYS A 114 -10.75 4.30 12.49
CA LYS A 114 -10.75 3.47 11.28
C LYS A 114 -9.49 3.68 10.43
N TYR A 115 -9.05 4.93 10.26
CA TYR A 115 -7.83 5.23 9.53
C TYR A 115 -6.59 4.62 10.19
N GLU A 116 -6.50 4.64 11.53
CA GLU A 116 -5.40 4.03 12.28
C GLU A 116 -5.26 2.52 12.04
N THR A 117 -6.34 1.83 11.64
CA THR A 117 -6.32 0.40 11.28
C THR A 117 -6.06 0.14 9.81
N SER A 118 -5.89 1.19 8.99
CA SER A 118 -5.74 1.06 7.54
C SER A 118 -4.30 0.77 7.12
N VAL A 119 -4.15 0.13 5.95
CA VAL A 119 -2.84 -0.06 5.30
C VAL A 119 -2.13 1.25 5.00
N HIS A 120 -2.88 2.31 4.77
CA HIS A 120 -2.31 3.64 4.50
C HIS A 120 -1.65 4.24 5.73
N HIS A 121 -2.29 4.09 6.91
CA HIS A 121 -1.68 4.51 8.17
C HIS A 121 -0.48 3.63 8.54
N GLU A 122 -0.57 2.33 8.31
CA GLU A 122 0.55 1.41 8.53
C GLU A 122 1.76 1.79 7.66
N ALA A 123 1.56 2.02 6.37
CA ALA A 123 2.62 2.46 5.47
C ALA A 123 3.25 3.79 5.93
N LEU A 124 2.43 4.75 6.36
CA LEU A 124 2.88 6.06 6.83
C LEU A 124 3.61 5.97 8.19
N ALA A 125 2.97 5.38 9.20
CA ALA A 125 3.41 5.47 10.58
C ALA A 125 4.43 4.40 10.98
N VAL A 126 4.32 3.19 10.39
CA VAL A 126 5.23 2.07 10.66
C VAL A 126 6.26 1.92 9.55
N GLY A 127 5.82 1.99 8.29
CA GLY A 127 6.70 1.91 7.12
C GLY A 127 7.55 3.16 6.86
N GLY A 128 7.18 4.31 7.44
CA GLY A 128 7.88 5.59 7.24
C GLY A 128 7.68 6.19 5.85
N ASP A 129 6.71 5.70 5.09
CA ASP A 129 6.40 6.21 3.76
C ASP A 129 5.58 7.49 3.84
N LEU A 130 6.25 8.65 3.75
CA LEU A 130 5.62 9.96 3.78
C LEU A 130 4.74 10.27 2.56
N SER A 131 4.77 9.43 1.53
CA SER A 131 3.87 9.52 0.36
C SER A 131 2.53 8.81 0.58
N ALA A 132 2.44 7.97 1.62
CA ALA A 132 1.21 7.29 1.97
C ALA A 132 0.08 8.28 2.30
N PRO A 133 -1.16 8.02 1.86
CA PRO A 133 -2.24 8.99 1.98
C PRO A 133 -2.67 9.24 3.41
N THR A 134 -2.95 10.51 3.69
CA THR A 134 -3.54 11.01 4.93
C THR A 134 -4.95 11.54 4.67
N CYS A 135 -5.60 12.09 5.70
CA CYS A 135 -6.93 12.70 5.55
C CYS A 135 -6.96 13.72 4.40
N THR A 136 -5.93 14.56 4.29
CA THR A 136 -5.88 15.62 3.28
C THR A 136 -5.61 15.11 1.87
N THR A 137 -5.07 13.92 1.71
CA THR A 137 -4.83 13.31 0.40
C THR A 137 -6.16 12.93 -0.27
N CYS A 138 -7.11 12.45 0.54
CA CYS A 138 -8.43 12.03 0.06
C CYS A 138 -9.45 13.19 0.05
N HIS A 139 -9.42 14.03 1.09
CA HIS A 139 -10.40 15.11 1.28
C HIS A 139 -9.95 16.47 0.77
N GLY A 140 -8.72 16.61 0.35
CA GLY A 140 -8.08 17.89 0.10
C GLY A 140 -7.60 18.58 1.38
N ASN A 141 -6.64 19.48 1.23
CA ASN A 141 -6.12 20.24 2.37
C ASN A 141 -6.93 21.55 2.60
N HIS A 142 -6.67 22.59 1.83
CA HIS A 142 -7.38 23.87 1.95
C HIS A 142 -8.81 23.79 1.39
N GLY A 143 -9.04 22.98 0.36
CA GLY A 143 -10.35 22.72 -0.21
C GLY A 143 -11.09 21.53 0.43
N ALA A 144 -10.83 21.24 1.71
CA ALA A 144 -11.34 20.05 2.37
C ALA A 144 -12.85 19.85 2.20
N SER A 145 -13.20 18.72 1.58
CA SER A 145 -14.59 18.28 1.36
C SER A 145 -14.63 16.75 1.21
N PRO A 146 -15.76 16.10 1.56
CA PRO A 146 -15.88 14.67 1.31
C PRO A 146 -15.91 14.42 -0.21
N PRO A 147 -15.21 13.39 -0.72
CA PRO A 147 -15.40 12.93 -2.10
C PRO A 147 -16.85 12.51 -2.32
N GLY A 148 -17.42 12.87 -3.47
CA GLY A 148 -18.74 12.39 -3.88
C GLY A 148 -18.71 10.93 -4.32
N VAL A 149 -19.86 10.29 -4.37
CA VAL A 149 -20.01 8.88 -4.80
C VAL A 149 -19.38 8.66 -6.18
N ASP A 150 -19.64 9.56 -7.13
CA ASP A 150 -19.14 9.47 -8.50
C ASP A 150 -17.65 9.85 -8.67
N THR A 151 -17.05 10.46 -7.65
CA THR A 151 -15.69 11.02 -7.73
C THR A 151 -14.68 10.34 -6.81
N VAL A 152 -15.15 9.49 -5.90
CA VAL A 152 -14.25 8.80 -4.95
C VAL A 152 -13.20 7.94 -5.65
N GLN A 153 -13.56 7.30 -6.75
CA GLN A 153 -12.62 6.54 -7.56
C GLN A 153 -11.46 7.39 -8.11
N ASN A 154 -11.72 8.67 -8.44
CA ASN A 154 -10.69 9.60 -8.93
C ASN A 154 -9.65 9.91 -7.85
N VAL A 155 -10.03 9.85 -6.57
CA VAL A 155 -9.10 10.01 -5.45
C VAL A 155 -8.17 8.80 -5.38
N CYS A 156 -8.72 7.59 -5.42
CA CYS A 156 -7.94 6.35 -5.37
C CYS A 156 -7.01 6.20 -6.59
N SER A 157 -7.50 6.58 -7.79
CA SER A 157 -6.79 6.46 -9.07
C SER A 157 -5.55 7.35 -9.17
N ASN A 158 -5.39 8.35 -8.33
CA ASN A 158 -4.16 9.17 -8.29
C ASN A 158 -2.91 8.33 -7.96
N CYS A 159 -3.07 7.23 -7.24
CA CYS A 159 -2.00 6.30 -6.88
C CYS A 159 -2.24 4.90 -7.47
N HIS A 160 -3.48 4.39 -7.41
CA HIS A 160 -3.87 3.05 -7.90
C HIS A 160 -4.33 3.08 -9.37
N VAL A 161 -3.44 3.57 -10.25
CA VAL A 161 -3.74 3.87 -11.66
C VAL A 161 -4.18 2.63 -12.43
N PHE A 162 -3.46 1.51 -12.28
CA PHE A 162 -3.73 0.29 -13.05
C PHE A 162 -5.06 -0.36 -12.64
N GLN A 163 -5.33 -0.43 -11.34
CA GLN A 163 -6.59 -0.95 -10.80
C GLN A 163 -7.77 -0.11 -11.29
N ALA A 164 -7.61 1.22 -11.26
CA ALA A 164 -8.64 2.14 -11.76
C ALA A 164 -8.90 1.97 -13.26
N GLN A 165 -7.85 1.81 -14.09
CA GLN A 165 -7.99 1.59 -15.53
C GLN A 165 -8.72 0.29 -15.86
N LEU A 166 -8.48 -0.78 -15.09
CA LEU A 166 -9.18 -2.05 -15.24
C LEU A 166 -10.65 -1.93 -14.82
N TYR A 167 -10.89 -1.31 -13.67
CA TYR A 167 -12.24 -1.04 -13.17
C TYR A 167 -13.07 -0.20 -14.16
N GLU A 168 -12.52 0.86 -14.73
CA GLU A 168 -13.20 1.72 -15.70
C GLU A 168 -13.68 0.98 -16.96
N LYS A 169 -13.00 -0.11 -17.32
CA LYS A 169 -13.35 -0.96 -18.47
C LYS A 169 -14.21 -2.16 -18.09
N SER A 170 -14.46 -2.35 -16.80
CA SER A 170 -15.17 -3.51 -16.28
C SER A 170 -16.70 -3.30 -16.29
N PRO A 171 -17.50 -4.39 -16.28
CA PRO A 171 -18.94 -4.29 -16.14
C PRO A 171 -19.39 -3.66 -14.82
N HIS A 172 -18.55 -3.70 -13.77
CA HIS A 172 -18.87 -3.12 -12.47
C HIS A 172 -18.90 -1.58 -12.49
N LYS A 173 -18.18 -0.93 -13.42
CA LYS A 173 -18.21 0.53 -13.53
C LYS A 173 -19.63 1.04 -13.76
N GLU A 174 -20.30 0.51 -14.77
CA GLU A 174 -21.66 0.93 -15.12
C GLU A 174 -22.69 0.43 -14.11
N ALA A 175 -22.54 -0.81 -13.63
CA ALA A 175 -23.43 -1.38 -12.63
C ALA A 175 -23.40 -0.59 -11.32
N PHE A 176 -22.22 -0.21 -10.82
CA PHE A 176 -22.08 0.56 -9.59
C PHE A 176 -22.58 2.00 -9.76
N HIS A 177 -22.30 2.63 -10.91
CA HIS A 177 -22.84 3.95 -11.20
C HIS A 177 -24.37 3.94 -11.18
N SER A 178 -25.00 2.99 -11.89
CA SER A 178 -26.45 2.86 -11.95
C SER A 178 -27.09 2.54 -10.59
N ALA A 179 -26.38 1.82 -9.72
CA ALA A 179 -26.82 1.50 -8.36
C ALA A 179 -26.50 2.58 -7.32
N GLY A 180 -25.80 3.68 -7.71
CA GLY A 180 -25.36 4.70 -6.77
C GLY A 180 -24.29 4.21 -5.78
N LEU A 181 -23.50 3.18 -6.14
CA LEU A 181 -22.46 2.60 -5.30
C LEU A 181 -21.11 3.30 -5.54
N PRO A 182 -20.33 3.55 -4.48
CA PRO A 182 -19.12 4.36 -4.56
C PRO A 182 -17.90 3.57 -5.04
N GLY A 183 -17.93 2.98 -6.24
CA GLY A 183 -16.78 2.38 -6.93
C GLY A 183 -15.85 1.55 -6.02
N CYS A 184 -14.60 1.97 -5.90
CA CYS A 184 -13.55 1.26 -5.15
C CYS A 184 -13.91 0.97 -3.69
N VAL A 185 -14.56 1.92 -3.00
CA VAL A 185 -14.89 1.77 -1.57
C VAL A 185 -16.02 0.80 -1.28
N THR A 186 -16.78 0.40 -2.29
CA THR A 186 -17.80 -0.66 -2.15
C THR A 186 -17.17 -1.98 -1.71
N CYS A 187 -15.97 -2.29 -2.21
CA CYS A 187 -15.24 -3.51 -1.83
C CYS A 187 -14.17 -3.22 -0.76
N HIS A 188 -13.45 -2.09 -0.86
CA HIS A 188 -12.28 -1.81 -0.04
C HIS A 188 -12.54 -0.94 1.19
N SER A 189 -13.81 -0.49 1.40
CA SER A 189 -14.09 0.51 2.43
C SER A 189 -13.42 1.87 2.13
N ASN A 190 -13.51 2.82 3.04
CA ASN A 190 -12.93 4.16 2.88
C ASN A 190 -11.85 4.49 3.92
N HIS A 191 -12.19 4.61 5.21
CA HIS A 191 -11.22 4.96 6.24
C HIS A 191 -10.46 3.75 6.79
N ALA A 192 -11.12 2.60 6.94
CA ALA A 192 -10.51 1.34 7.35
C ALA A 192 -10.14 0.48 6.12
N VAL A 193 -9.32 1.03 5.22
CA VAL A 193 -8.84 0.27 4.06
C VAL A 193 -7.85 -0.78 4.54
N VAL A 194 -8.28 -2.05 4.55
CA VAL A 194 -7.45 -3.17 5.00
C VAL A 194 -6.62 -3.74 3.85
N HIS A 195 -5.55 -4.46 4.18
CA HIS A 195 -4.75 -5.17 3.19
C HIS A 195 -5.59 -6.29 2.54
N PRO A 196 -5.85 -6.25 1.23
CA PRO A 196 -6.59 -7.32 0.57
C PRO A 196 -5.75 -8.59 0.50
N THR A 197 -6.41 -9.74 0.68
CA THR A 197 -5.83 -11.08 0.52
C THR A 197 -6.49 -11.82 -0.63
N ASP A 198 -5.90 -12.92 -1.07
CA ASP A 198 -6.50 -13.74 -2.15
C ASP A 198 -7.86 -14.33 -1.72
N GLU A 199 -8.12 -14.46 -0.41
CA GLU A 199 -9.42 -14.87 0.14
C GLU A 199 -10.54 -13.85 -0.07
N ASN A 200 -10.21 -12.60 -0.37
CA ASN A 200 -11.20 -11.56 -0.69
C ASN A 200 -11.78 -11.72 -2.11
N VAL A 201 -11.17 -12.55 -2.93
CA VAL A 201 -11.64 -12.96 -4.26
C VAL A 201 -12.25 -14.35 -4.16
N GLY A 202 -13.35 -14.62 -4.89
CA GLY A 202 -13.98 -15.93 -4.89
C GLY A 202 -15.33 -15.96 -4.20
N THR A 203 -15.68 -17.12 -3.65
CA THR A 203 -16.97 -17.42 -3.03
C THR A 203 -16.85 -17.80 -1.54
N GLY A 204 -15.66 -17.71 -0.97
CA GLY A 204 -15.39 -17.97 0.43
C GLY A 204 -16.04 -16.95 1.38
N PRO A 205 -16.00 -17.21 2.70
CA PRO A 205 -16.67 -16.38 3.71
C PRO A 205 -16.10 -14.95 3.80
N ASN A 206 -14.86 -14.73 3.35
CA ASN A 206 -14.20 -13.42 3.35
C ASN A 206 -14.25 -12.74 1.97
N ALA A 207 -14.87 -13.37 0.97
CA ALA A 207 -14.89 -12.87 -0.40
C ALA A 207 -15.85 -11.68 -0.55
N PHE A 208 -15.38 -10.61 -1.18
CA PHE A 208 -16.20 -9.41 -1.44
C PHE A 208 -17.30 -9.68 -2.46
N CYS A 209 -17.08 -10.64 -3.39
CA CYS A 209 -18.01 -10.96 -4.46
C CYS A 209 -19.36 -11.47 -3.94
N THR A 210 -19.37 -12.21 -2.83
CA THR A 210 -20.57 -12.81 -2.23
C THR A 210 -21.53 -11.80 -1.62
N GLN A 211 -21.11 -10.53 -1.48
CA GLN A 211 -22.01 -9.47 -1.00
C GLN A 211 -23.13 -9.14 -2.01
N CYS A 212 -22.91 -9.40 -3.30
CA CYS A 212 -23.84 -9.08 -4.38
C CYS A 212 -24.14 -10.29 -5.28
N HIS A 213 -23.20 -11.22 -5.44
CA HIS A 213 -23.32 -12.39 -6.33
C HIS A 213 -23.81 -13.60 -5.57
N ALA A 214 -24.91 -14.21 -6.07
CA ALA A 214 -25.45 -15.45 -5.52
C ALA A 214 -24.62 -16.66 -5.99
N ALA A 215 -24.60 -17.71 -5.18
CA ALA A 215 -23.90 -18.95 -5.53
C ALA A 215 -24.43 -19.51 -6.87
N GLY A 216 -23.51 -19.79 -7.79
CA GLY A 216 -23.80 -20.36 -9.11
C GLY A 216 -24.17 -19.35 -10.20
N ASP A 217 -24.24 -18.05 -9.90
CA ASP A 217 -24.36 -17.04 -10.96
C ASP A 217 -23.04 -16.83 -11.72
N SER A 218 -23.08 -16.10 -12.82
CA SER A 218 -21.89 -15.86 -13.66
C SER A 218 -20.80 -15.08 -12.91
N GLY A 219 -21.17 -14.16 -12.04
CA GLY A 219 -20.23 -13.38 -11.22
C GLY A 219 -19.52 -14.23 -10.18
N SER A 220 -20.28 -15.07 -9.45
CA SER A 220 -19.68 -15.99 -8.47
C SER A 220 -18.79 -17.04 -9.14
N THR A 221 -19.17 -17.57 -10.30
CA THR A 221 -18.35 -18.50 -11.07
C THR A 221 -17.05 -17.84 -11.55
N THR A 222 -17.13 -16.61 -12.05
CA THR A 222 -15.94 -15.84 -12.46
C THR A 222 -15.01 -15.57 -11.27
N ALA A 223 -15.56 -15.17 -10.13
CA ALA A 223 -14.81 -14.91 -8.92
C ALA A 223 -14.08 -16.16 -8.41
N GLU A 224 -14.75 -17.32 -8.41
CA GLU A 224 -14.19 -18.62 -8.04
C GLU A 224 -13.02 -19.02 -8.96
N ASN A 225 -13.20 -18.86 -10.28
CA ASN A 225 -12.16 -19.17 -11.25
C ASN A 225 -10.92 -18.25 -11.05
N MET A 226 -11.12 -16.97 -10.78
CA MET A 226 -10.02 -16.04 -10.47
C MET A 226 -9.30 -16.46 -9.18
N HIS A 227 -10.03 -16.78 -8.13
CA HIS A 227 -9.47 -17.26 -6.86
C HIS A 227 -8.61 -18.50 -7.05
N ASN A 228 -9.17 -19.52 -7.72
CA ASN A 228 -8.46 -20.78 -7.96
C ASN A 228 -7.19 -20.59 -8.78
N ALA A 229 -7.21 -19.68 -9.76
CA ALA A 229 -6.02 -19.33 -10.54
C ALA A 229 -4.93 -18.68 -9.68
N LEU A 230 -5.29 -17.71 -8.82
CA LEU A 230 -4.34 -17.08 -7.89
C LEU A 230 -3.72 -18.09 -6.92
N GLU A 231 -4.55 -18.97 -6.32
CA GLU A 231 -4.11 -20.01 -5.40
C GLU A 231 -3.17 -21.01 -6.07
N GLN A 232 -3.45 -21.38 -7.31
CA GLN A 232 -2.58 -22.28 -8.09
C GLN A 232 -1.18 -21.68 -8.27
N LEU A 233 -1.08 -20.40 -8.63
CA LEU A 233 0.22 -19.74 -8.78
C LEU A 233 0.92 -19.57 -7.43
N ARG A 234 0.20 -19.17 -6.38
CA ARG A 234 0.75 -19.06 -5.02
C ARG A 234 1.33 -20.38 -4.55
N ALA A 235 0.58 -21.48 -4.69
CA ALA A 235 1.06 -22.81 -4.33
C ALA A 235 2.29 -23.25 -5.14
N GLY A 236 2.34 -22.89 -6.44
CA GLY A 236 3.50 -23.13 -7.30
C GLY A 236 4.74 -22.37 -6.82
N ILE A 237 4.58 -21.09 -6.45
CA ILE A 237 5.65 -20.26 -5.88
C ILE A 237 6.15 -20.87 -4.57
N ASP A 238 5.26 -21.19 -3.62
CA ASP A 238 5.60 -21.75 -2.32
C ASP A 238 6.33 -23.09 -2.46
N SER A 239 5.91 -23.92 -3.41
CA SER A 239 6.58 -25.22 -3.68
C SER A 239 7.98 -25.05 -4.24
N SER A 240 8.15 -24.14 -5.20
CA SER A 240 9.45 -23.82 -5.78
C SER A 240 10.40 -23.20 -4.75
N ASP A 241 9.91 -22.26 -3.94
CA ASP A 241 10.68 -21.61 -2.88
C ASP A 241 11.28 -22.61 -1.88
N ARG A 242 10.49 -23.59 -1.46
CA ARG A 242 10.98 -24.63 -0.55
C ARG A 242 12.13 -25.44 -1.16
N LEU A 243 12.04 -25.82 -2.45
CA LEU A 243 13.10 -26.57 -3.12
C LEU A 243 14.36 -25.73 -3.32
N LEU A 244 14.22 -24.47 -3.70
CA LEU A 244 15.35 -23.55 -3.85
C LEU A 244 16.01 -23.28 -2.51
N GLN A 245 15.24 -23.11 -1.44
CA GLN A 245 15.74 -22.93 -0.08
C GLN A 245 16.52 -24.17 0.40
N GLU A 246 16.02 -25.37 0.15
CA GLU A 246 16.71 -26.61 0.49
C GLU A 246 18.03 -26.77 -0.29
N ALA A 247 18.02 -26.44 -1.58
CA ALA A 247 19.20 -26.47 -2.42
C ALA A 247 20.28 -25.50 -1.92
N GLU A 248 19.89 -24.24 -1.70
CA GLU A 248 20.76 -23.15 -1.23
C GLU A 248 21.37 -23.46 0.15
N SER A 249 20.54 -23.88 1.13
CA SER A 249 20.99 -24.26 2.47
C SER A 249 21.93 -25.48 2.46
N SER A 250 21.92 -26.23 1.37
CA SER A 250 22.81 -27.37 1.13
C SER A 250 24.10 -26.99 0.40
N GLY A 251 24.34 -25.68 0.17
CA GLY A 251 25.52 -25.17 -0.51
C GLY A 251 25.49 -25.32 -2.04
N MET A 252 24.31 -25.51 -2.61
CA MET A 252 24.13 -25.55 -4.07
C MET A 252 23.84 -24.16 -4.62
N GLU A 253 24.37 -23.89 -5.80
CA GLU A 253 24.16 -22.62 -6.49
C GLU A 253 22.80 -22.58 -7.17
N VAL A 254 21.95 -21.62 -6.78
CA VAL A 254 20.57 -21.42 -7.29
C VAL A 254 20.20 -19.95 -7.47
N SER A 255 21.17 -19.04 -7.48
CA SER A 255 20.94 -17.58 -7.54
C SER A 255 20.13 -17.17 -8.76
N GLU A 256 20.41 -17.74 -9.93
CA GLU A 256 19.65 -17.45 -11.14
C GLU A 256 18.17 -17.89 -11.00
N ALA A 257 17.94 -19.08 -10.45
CA ALA A 257 16.59 -19.58 -10.22
C ALA A 257 15.84 -18.73 -9.18
N ARG A 258 16.54 -18.18 -8.17
CA ARG A 258 15.96 -17.21 -7.22
C ARG A 258 15.51 -15.93 -7.92
N LEU A 259 16.35 -15.37 -8.77
CA LEU A 259 15.99 -14.17 -9.55
C LEU A 259 14.78 -14.43 -10.47
N GLN A 260 14.73 -15.60 -11.10
CA GLN A 260 13.55 -15.98 -11.88
C GLN A 260 12.32 -16.17 -11.00
N GLN A 261 12.47 -16.68 -9.79
CA GLN A 261 11.37 -16.85 -8.84
C GLN A 261 10.73 -15.49 -8.42
N ASP A 262 11.51 -14.42 -8.33
CA ASP A 262 10.98 -13.08 -8.09
C ASP A 262 10.07 -12.62 -9.23
N GLN A 263 10.38 -12.98 -10.48
CA GLN A 263 9.48 -12.72 -11.62
C GLN A 263 8.14 -13.50 -11.51
N ALA A 264 8.13 -14.67 -10.89
CA ALA A 264 6.88 -15.39 -10.62
C ALA A 264 6.03 -14.66 -9.55
N ARG A 265 6.67 -14.07 -8.54
CA ARG A 265 6.00 -13.21 -7.55
C ARG A 265 5.43 -11.93 -8.18
N ASP A 266 6.18 -11.33 -9.12
CA ASP A 266 5.71 -10.19 -9.90
C ASP A 266 4.49 -10.57 -10.75
N ALA A 267 4.48 -11.76 -11.36
CA ALA A 267 3.33 -12.26 -12.10
C ALA A 267 2.10 -12.46 -11.18
N LEU A 268 2.28 -12.97 -9.95
CA LEU A 268 1.20 -13.07 -8.98
C LEU A 268 0.67 -11.69 -8.56
N THR A 269 1.57 -10.73 -8.31
CA THR A 269 1.19 -9.34 -8.01
C THR A 269 0.38 -8.73 -9.15
N LYS A 270 0.80 -8.96 -10.38
CA LYS A 270 0.09 -8.50 -11.58
C LYS A 270 -1.27 -9.18 -11.72
N ALA A 271 -1.37 -10.49 -11.49
CA ALA A 271 -2.64 -11.23 -11.51
C ALA A 271 -3.63 -10.68 -10.47
N ARG A 272 -3.17 -10.33 -9.27
CA ARG A 272 -3.98 -9.65 -8.23
C ARG A 272 -4.48 -8.27 -8.68
N VAL A 273 -3.69 -7.53 -9.43
CA VAL A 273 -4.15 -6.28 -10.06
C VAL A 273 -5.18 -6.57 -11.13
N SER A 274 -4.98 -7.60 -11.96
CA SER A 274 -5.89 -8.00 -13.06
C SER A 274 -7.28 -8.44 -12.60
N VAL A 275 -7.45 -8.80 -11.31
CA VAL A 275 -8.77 -9.05 -10.69
C VAL A 275 -9.74 -7.89 -10.91
N HIS A 276 -9.26 -6.64 -10.93
CA HIS A 276 -10.09 -5.45 -11.13
C HIS A 276 -10.68 -5.32 -12.55
N SER A 277 -10.32 -6.22 -13.46
CA SER A 277 -11.05 -6.39 -14.73
C SER A 277 -12.38 -7.12 -14.57
N PHE A 278 -12.57 -7.83 -13.44
CA PHE A 278 -13.71 -8.71 -13.15
C PHE A 278 -13.96 -9.74 -14.25
N ALA A 279 -12.86 -10.25 -14.84
CA ALA A 279 -12.86 -11.24 -15.89
C ALA A 279 -11.74 -12.26 -15.67
N THR A 280 -12.02 -13.54 -15.88
CA THR A 280 -11.05 -14.63 -15.66
C THR A 280 -9.84 -14.54 -16.60
N GLY A 281 -10.05 -14.19 -17.87
CA GLY A 281 -9.02 -14.22 -18.92
C GLY A 281 -7.75 -13.42 -18.58
N PRO A 282 -7.83 -12.14 -18.20
CA PRO A 282 -6.65 -11.34 -17.82
C PRO A 282 -5.90 -11.93 -16.63
N VAL A 283 -6.61 -12.45 -15.61
CA VAL A 283 -6.01 -13.08 -14.44
C VAL A 283 -5.29 -14.37 -14.82
N GLU A 284 -5.93 -15.24 -15.59
CA GLU A 284 -5.33 -16.48 -16.09
C GLU A 284 -4.08 -16.24 -16.91
N GLN A 285 -4.07 -15.22 -17.77
CA GLN A 285 -2.91 -14.88 -18.59
C GLN A 285 -1.67 -14.56 -17.72
N ASP A 286 -1.84 -13.76 -16.66
CA ASP A 286 -0.76 -13.41 -15.75
C ASP A 286 -0.36 -14.64 -14.91
N VAL A 287 -1.31 -15.44 -14.44
CA VAL A 287 -1.09 -16.69 -13.71
C VAL A 287 -0.30 -17.69 -14.55
N GLN A 288 -0.66 -17.93 -15.81
CA GLN A 288 0.05 -18.86 -16.69
C GLN A 288 1.50 -18.42 -16.92
N THR A 289 1.74 -17.11 -17.00
CA THR A 289 3.10 -16.57 -17.05
C THR A 289 3.91 -16.97 -15.82
N GLY A 290 3.35 -16.77 -14.63
CA GLY A 290 3.99 -17.15 -13.37
C GLY A 290 4.19 -18.66 -13.22
N LEU A 291 3.21 -19.49 -13.58
CA LEU A 291 3.28 -20.94 -13.52
C LEU A 291 4.37 -21.52 -14.42
N LYS A 292 4.58 -20.93 -15.59
CA LYS A 292 5.70 -21.32 -16.45
C LYS A 292 7.04 -21.08 -15.76
N ILE A 293 7.19 -19.96 -15.08
CA ILE A 293 8.40 -19.62 -14.34
C ILE A 293 8.58 -20.58 -13.14
N THR A 294 7.53 -20.80 -12.34
CA THR A 294 7.62 -21.71 -11.19
C THR A 294 7.95 -23.15 -11.59
N THR A 295 7.52 -23.59 -12.77
CA THR A 295 7.90 -24.89 -13.32
C THR A 295 9.40 -24.97 -13.59
N GLN A 296 9.98 -23.92 -14.18
CA GLN A 296 11.42 -23.83 -14.46
C GLN A 296 12.24 -23.77 -13.17
N THR A 297 11.86 -22.93 -12.22
CA THR A 297 12.57 -22.78 -10.94
C THR A 297 12.44 -24.02 -10.07
N THR A 298 11.29 -24.69 -10.07
CA THR A 298 11.11 -26.02 -9.45
C THR A 298 12.07 -27.04 -10.05
N GLN A 299 12.23 -27.08 -11.36
CA GLN A 299 13.14 -28.01 -12.02
C GLN A 299 14.60 -27.67 -11.70
N ALA A 300 14.95 -26.40 -11.65
CA ALA A 300 16.29 -25.96 -11.23
C ALA A 300 16.62 -26.40 -9.80
N GLY A 301 15.69 -26.24 -8.85
CA GLY A 301 15.85 -26.73 -7.48
C GLY A 301 16.03 -28.25 -7.40
N LYS A 302 15.23 -29.02 -8.12
CA LYS A 302 15.38 -30.48 -8.21
C LYS A 302 16.74 -30.89 -8.78
N ASN A 303 17.18 -30.22 -9.84
CA ASN A 303 18.48 -30.48 -10.46
C ASN A 303 19.64 -30.19 -9.49
N ALA A 304 19.59 -29.10 -8.76
CA ALA A 304 20.57 -28.72 -7.76
C ALA A 304 20.66 -29.76 -6.64
N LEU A 305 19.52 -30.24 -6.15
CA LEU A 305 19.49 -31.30 -5.13
C LEU A 305 20.00 -32.65 -5.65
N ALA A 306 19.72 -33.01 -6.90
CA ALA A 306 20.26 -34.21 -7.55
C ALA A 306 21.79 -34.11 -7.71
N GLU A 307 22.30 -32.96 -8.15
CA GLU A 307 23.74 -32.69 -8.24
C GLU A 307 24.44 -32.80 -6.87
N ARG A 308 23.83 -32.27 -5.81
CA ARG A 308 24.33 -32.46 -4.43
C ARG A 308 24.49 -33.95 -4.09
N GLN A 309 23.47 -34.77 -4.39
CA GLN A 309 23.54 -36.21 -4.13
C GLN A 309 24.67 -36.89 -4.92
N PHE A 310 24.82 -36.50 -6.18
CA PHE A 310 25.91 -37.01 -7.03
C PHE A 310 27.29 -36.66 -6.45
N ARG A 311 27.51 -35.40 -6.07
CA ARG A 311 28.77 -34.93 -5.44
C ARG A 311 29.07 -35.69 -4.13
N ARG A 312 28.03 -35.88 -3.28
CA ARG A 312 28.21 -36.67 -2.02
C ARG A 312 28.61 -38.09 -2.26
N LYS A 313 28.04 -38.79 -3.25
CA LYS A 313 28.42 -40.14 -3.63
C LYS A 313 29.85 -40.19 -4.16
N GLY A 314 30.23 -39.24 -5.02
CA GLY A 314 31.59 -39.10 -5.52
C GLY A 314 32.61 -38.84 -4.41
N LEU A 315 32.32 -37.97 -3.46
CA LEU A 315 33.16 -37.70 -2.30
C LEU A 315 33.35 -38.97 -1.42
N ALA A 316 32.26 -39.70 -1.15
CA ALA A 316 32.32 -40.92 -0.36
C ALA A 316 33.22 -41.96 -1.03
N LEU A 317 33.08 -42.11 -2.36
CA LEU A 317 33.95 -43.03 -3.13
C LEU A 317 35.42 -42.58 -3.08
N SER A 318 35.70 -41.31 -3.29
CA SER A 318 37.06 -40.73 -3.22
C SER A 318 37.70 -40.95 -1.83
N LEU A 319 36.93 -40.79 -0.75
CA LEU A 319 37.40 -41.02 0.63
C LEU A 319 37.81 -42.49 0.86
N ILE A 320 37.10 -43.46 0.29
CA ILE A 320 37.44 -44.87 0.38
C ILE A 320 38.84 -45.12 -0.23
N PHE A 321 39.11 -44.57 -1.42
CA PHE A 321 40.40 -44.70 -2.07
C PHE A 321 41.53 -44.00 -1.28
N ILE A 322 41.28 -42.81 -0.76
CA ILE A 322 42.23 -42.06 0.07
C ILE A 322 42.58 -42.87 1.34
N LEU A 323 41.56 -43.37 2.03
CA LEU A 323 41.77 -44.18 3.24
C LEU A 323 42.55 -45.47 2.96
N ALA A 324 42.25 -46.16 1.84
CA ALA A 324 43.01 -47.33 1.42
C ALA A 324 44.49 -47.03 1.12
N ALA A 325 44.76 -45.91 0.45
CA ALA A 325 46.11 -45.42 0.19
C ALA A 325 46.87 -45.08 1.49
N VAL A 326 46.23 -44.36 2.40
CA VAL A 326 46.80 -44.00 3.72
C VAL A 326 47.12 -45.27 4.52
N LEU A 327 46.21 -46.25 4.55
CA LEU A 327 46.44 -47.52 5.23
C LEU A 327 47.58 -48.28 4.60
N GLY A 328 47.69 -48.38 3.28
CA GLY A 328 48.80 -49.02 2.55
C GLY A 328 50.14 -48.38 2.87
N LEU A 329 50.22 -47.05 2.87
CA LEU A 329 51.40 -46.27 3.28
C LEU A 329 51.80 -46.58 4.75
N TYR A 330 50.86 -46.55 5.65
CA TYR A 330 51.05 -46.84 7.06
C TYR A 330 51.61 -48.25 7.26
N LEU A 331 51.04 -49.25 6.63
CA LEU A 331 51.54 -50.65 6.71
C LEU A 331 52.92 -50.79 6.11
N THR A 332 53.26 -50.10 5.04
CA THR A 332 54.55 -50.07 4.42
C THR A 332 55.62 -49.46 5.35
N ILE A 333 55.36 -48.34 5.95
CA ILE A 333 56.23 -47.70 6.94
C ILE A 333 56.50 -48.65 8.13
N ARG A 334 55.44 -49.21 8.69
CA ARG A 334 55.55 -50.19 9.80
C ARG A 334 56.39 -51.42 9.45
N ARG A 335 56.36 -51.92 8.18
CA ARG A 335 57.17 -52.95 7.70
C ARG A 335 58.66 -52.57 7.62
N LEU A 336 58.91 -51.34 7.11
CA LEU A 336 60.27 -50.82 7.00
C LEU A 336 60.91 -50.59 8.39
N GLU A 337 60.18 -50.04 9.33
CA GLU A 337 60.64 -49.85 10.71
C GLU A 337 60.99 -51.18 11.41
N ARG A 338 60.22 -52.26 11.16
CA ARG A 338 60.49 -53.59 11.70
C ARG A 338 61.64 -54.28 11.02
N ALA A 339 62.01 -53.90 9.80
CA ALA A 339 63.13 -54.46 9.05
C ALA A 339 64.47 -53.76 9.32
N SER A 340 64.46 -52.55 9.90
CA SER A 340 65.62 -51.73 10.23
C SER A 340 66.02 -51.71 11.71
N GLY A 341 65.28 -52.40 12.58
CA GLY A 341 65.62 -52.66 13.98
C GLY A 341 65.83 -54.15 14.24
#